data_c759ea86dd9394683a770cf431a46770
#
_entry.id   c759ea86dd9394683a770cf431a46770
#
_cell.length_a   1.000
_cell.length_b   1.000
_cell.length_c   1.000
_cell.angle_alpha   90.00
_cell.angle_beta   90.00
_cell.angle_gamma   90.00
#
_symmetry.space_group_name_H-M   'P 1'
#
loop_
_entity.id
_entity.type
_entity.pdbx_description
1 polymer ?
#
loop_
_entity_poly.entity_id
_entity_poly.type
_entity_poly.pdbx_seq_one_letter_code
_entity_poly.pdbx_strand_id
1 'polypeptide(L)'
;MHALQHIKAQTALKYALVLLLLLAFSLSFYHSNAWLQLCYGLAIFLFGMQCIEEGLQRAAGGYLERLLNKSTDTPFKGLLFGMGATFVLQSSTLVSLLTIAFLSAGLIGLGAGIAVLLGTNLGATSGIWLLALAGQNISLSVVALPLLFFGVLASFFGDTGKAFGRALMGIGFIFVGIDAIKLGFTDMGGAVDFTQLHV
;
A
#
# COMPACT_ATOMS: atom_id res chain seq x y z
N MET A 1 34.00 -24.57 -14.04
CA MET A 1 33.87 -23.49 -15.04
C MET A 1 32.47 -23.40 -15.64
N HIS A 2 31.78 -24.49 -15.98
CA HIS A 2 30.41 -24.46 -16.56
C HIS A 2 29.35 -23.83 -15.69
N ALA A 3 29.37 -24.02 -14.38
CA ALA A 3 28.36 -23.44 -13.47
C ALA A 3 28.39 -21.89 -13.38
N LEU A 4 29.59 -21.31 -13.42
CA LEU A 4 29.76 -19.84 -13.41
C LEU A 4 29.32 -19.19 -14.72
N GLN A 5 29.47 -19.90 -15.87
CA GLN A 5 28.98 -19.42 -17.16
C GLN A 5 27.44 -19.45 -17.21
N HIS A 6 26.79 -20.48 -16.65
CA HIS A 6 25.32 -20.55 -16.53
C HIS A 6 24.73 -19.43 -15.66
N ILE A 7 25.39 -19.13 -14.55
CA ILE A 7 24.91 -18.03 -13.65
C ILE A 7 25.04 -16.67 -14.34
N LYS A 8 26.18 -16.43 -15.04
CA LYS A 8 26.36 -15.18 -15.81
C LYS A 8 25.36 -15.04 -16.96
N ALA A 9 25.07 -16.14 -17.68
CA ALA A 9 24.10 -16.15 -18.78
C ALA A 9 22.65 -15.87 -18.26
N GLN A 10 22.25 -16.49 -17.15
CA GLN A 10 20.94 -16.22 -16.52
C GLN A 10 20.82 -14.79 -16.02
N THR A 11 21.90 -14.23 -15.47
CA THR A 11 21.93 -12.84 -15.02
C THR A 11 21.85 -11.86 -16.20
N ALA A 12 22.61 -12.13 -17.26
CA ALA A 12 22.56 -11.34 -18.50
C ALA A 12 21.18 -11.40 -19.16
N LEU A 13 20.54 -12.58 -19.19
CA LEU A 13 19.18 -12.76 -19.73
C LEU A 13 18.14 -11.97 -18.92
N LYS A 14 18.25 -11.95 -17.57
CA LYS A 14 17.37 -11.14 -16.71
C LYS A 14 17.52 -9.66 -16.99
N TYR A 15 18.74 -9.14 -17.10
CA TYR A 15 18.97 -7.74 -17.43
C TYR A 15 18.49 -7.39 -18.84
N ALA A 16 18.69 -8.27 -19.83
CA ALA A 16 18.19 -8.09 -21.18
C ALA A 16 16.65 -8.05 -21.22
N LEU A 17 15.97 -8.92 -20.47
CA LEU A 17 14.51 -8.92 -20.32
C LEU A 17 13.99 -7.63 -19.66
N VAL A 18 14.64 -7.19 -18.59
CA VAL A 18 14.27 -5.94 -17.91
C VAL A 18 14.43 -4.74 -18.85
N LEU A 19 15.54 -4.70 -19.58
CA LEU A 19 15.83 -3.62 -20.52
C LEU A 19 14.83 -3.61 -21.69
N LEU A 20 14.45 -4.77 -22.19
CA LEU A 20 13.45 -4.94 -23.24
C LEU A 20 12.07 -4.51 -22.76
N LEU A 21 11.68 -4.87 -21.51
CA LEU A 21 10.45 -4.40 -20.89
C LEU A 21 10.45 -2.88 -20.72
N LEU A 22 11.53 -2.29 -20.25
CA LEU A 22 11.65 -0.83 -20.10
C LEU A 22 11.53 -0.10 -21.44
N LEU A 23 12.14 -0.65 -22.50
CA LEU A 23 12.01 -0.11 -23.85
C LEU A 23 10.57 -0.23 -24.38
N ALA A 24 9.93 -1.39 -24.18
CA ALA A 24 8.54 -1.60 -24.58
C ALA A 24 7.57 -0.65 -23.86
N PHE A 25 7.75 -0.46 -22.55
CA PHE A 25 6.97 0.53 -21.78
C PHE A 25 7.23 1.95 -22.24
N SER A 26 8.50 2.31 -22.48
CA SER A 26 8.87 3.65 -22.98
C SER A 26 8.23 3.96 -24.33
N LEU A 27 8.24 3.01 -25.25
CA LEU A 27 7.57 3.15 -26.54
C LEU A 27 6.05 3.20 -26.42
N SER A 28 5.48 2.43 -25.49
CA SER A 28 4.04 2.44 -25.20
C SER A 28 3.57 3.81 -24.65
N PHE A 29 4.38 4.44 -23.78
CA PHE A 29 4.08 5.77 -23.25
C PHE A 29 4.11 6.88 -24.33
N TYR A 30 4.97 6.72 -25.34
CA TYR A 30 5.01 7.66 -26.45
C TYR A 30 3.74 7.60 -27.33
N HIS A 31 3.07 6.45 -27.36
CA HIS A 31 1.89 6.24 -28.20
C HIS A 31 0.55 6.61 -27.55
N SER A 32 0.46 6.65 -26.21
CA SER A 32 -0.80 6.90 -25.51
C SER A 32 -0.62 7.68 -24.23
N ASN A 33 -1.06 8.94 -24.23
CA ASN A 33 -1.06 9.80 -23.04
C ASN A 33 -1.97 9.26 -21.94
N ALA A 34 -3.11 8.66 -22.29
CA ALA A 34 -4.02 8.03 -21.33
C ALA A 34 -3.36 6.86 -20.58
N TRP A 35 -2.61 6.04 -21.30
CA TRP A 35 -1.83 4.95 -20.71
C TRP A 35 -0.73 5.46 -19.79
N LEU A 36 -0.03 6.52 -20.18
CA LEU A 36 0.97 7.19 -19.36
C LEU A 36 0.34 7.71 -18.04
N GLN A 37 -0.82 8.36 -18.13
CA GLN A 37 -1.52 8.87 -16.94
C GLN A 37 -1.97 7.75 -15.99
N LEU A 38 -2.47 6.62 -16.52
CA LEU A 38 -2.81 5.46 -15.70
C LEU A 38 -1.60 4.89 -14.96
N CYS A 39 -0.48 4.69 -15.66
CA CYS A 39 0.75 4.18 -15.05
C CYS A 39 1.34 5.15 -14.04
N TYR A 40 1.35 6.44 -14.34
CA TYR A 40 1.77 7.50 -13.44
C TYR A 40 0.89 7.55 -12.18
N GLY A 41 -0.44 7.55 -12.37
CA GLY A 41 -1.39 7.56 -11.27
C GLY A 41 -1.24 6.34 -10.37
N LEU A 42 -1.08 5.14 -10.96
CA LEU A 42 -0.85 3.91 -10.22
C LEU A 42 0.48 3.94 -9.45
N ALA A 43 1.54 4.43 -10.06
CA ALA A 43 2.85 4.54 -9.41
C ALA A 43 2.80 5.47 -8.19
N ILE A 44 2.17 6.66 -8.32
CA ILE A 44 2.01 7.60 -7.20
C ILE A 44 1.10 7.03 -6.12
N PHE A 45 0.00 6.36 -6.51
CA PHE A 45 -0.89 5.70 -5.58
C PHE A 45 -0.16 4.64 -4.73
N LEU A 46 0.59 3.74 -5.37
CA LEU A 46 1.38 2.71 -4.69
C LEU A 46 2.46 3.32 -3.80
N PHE A 47 3.13 4.37 -4.25
CA PHE A 47 4.10 5.10 -3.44
C PHE A 47 3.44 5.76 -2.22
N GLY A 48 2.25 6.33 -2.39
CA GLY A 48 1.45 6.88 -1.30
C GLY A 48 1.10 5.83 -0.25
N MET A 49 0.68 4.62 -0.68
CA MET A 49 0.44 3.50 0.23
C MET A 49 1.69 3.12 1.03
N GLN A 50 2.86 3.03 0.39
CA GLN A 50 4.13 2.75 1.08
C GLN A 50 4.46 3.84 2.10
N CYS A 51 4.25 5.11 1.77
CA CYS A 51 4.48 6.22 2.70
C CYS A 51 3.57 6.13 3.94
N ILE A 52 2.28 5.78 3.77
CA ILE A 52 1.37 5.57 4.90
C ILE A 52 1.87 4.40 5.75
N GLU A 53 2.15 3.25 5.14
CA GLU A 53 2.63 2.06 5.83
C GLU A 53 3.88 2.36 6.66
N GLU A 54 4.90 2.96 6.05
CA GLU A 54 6.13 3.32 6.75
C GLU A 54 5.92 4.37 7.86
N GLY A 55 5.06 5.37 7.62
CA GLY A 55 4.74 6.41 8.60
C GLY A 55 4.05 5.80 9.82
N LEU A 56 3.04 4.98 9.60
CA LEU A 56 2.28 4.33 10.67
C LEU A 56 3.10 3.26 11.41
N GLN A 57 3.93 2.47 10.70
CA GLN A 57 4.84 1.51 11.34
C GLN A 57 5.83 2.21 12.28
N ARG A 58 6.40 3.33 11.87
CA ARG A 58 7.30 4.12 12.73
C ARG A 58 6.57 4.73 13.93
N ALA A 59 5.34 5.23 13.74
CA ALA A 59 4.53 5.77 14.81
C ALA A 59 4.07 4.70 15.80
N ALA A 60 3.73 3.50 15.29
CA ALA A 60 3.22 2.38 16.10
C ALA A 60 4.32 1.62 16.84
N GLY A 61 5.60 1.81 16.56
CA GLY A 61 6.78 1.11 17.14
C GLY A 61 6.52 0.44 18.47
N GLY A 62 6.99 -0.23 19.24
CA GLY A 62 6.76 -0.88 20.53
C GLY A 62 5.33 -0.93 21.14
N TYR A 63 4.38 -0.08 20.67
CA TYR A 63 2.97 -0.14 21.11
C TYR A 63 2.26 -1.38 20.61
N LEU A 64 2.54 -1.80 19.39
CA LEU A 64 1.89 -2.96 18.77
C LEU A 64 2.22 -4.25 19.52
N GLU A 65 3.49 -4.41 19.90
CA GLU A 65 3.94 -5.57 20.68
C GLU A 65 3.26 -5.65 22.04
N ARG A 66 3.16 -4.52 22.75
CA ARG A 66 2.49 -4.44 24.06
C ARG A 66 0.98 -4.71 23.95
N LEU A 67 0.35 -4.20 22.89
CA LEU A 67 -1.08 -4.43 22.65
C LEU A 67 -1.35 -5.89 22.27
N LEU A 68 -0.51 -6.51 21.45
CA LEU A 68 -0.64 -7.91 21.07
C LEU A 68 -0.64 -8.81 22.30
N ASN A 69 0.34 -8.61 23.19
CA ASN A 69 0.49 -9.43 24.40
C ASN A 69 -0.71 -9.28 25.37
N LYS A 70 -1.34 -8.09 25.42
CA LYS A 70 -2.45 -7.80 26.31
C LYS A 70 -3.83 -8.11 25.71
N SER A 71 -3.93 -8.16 24.38
CA SER A 71 -5.21 -8.27 23.66
C SER A 71 -5.49 -9.66 23.09
N THR A 72 -4.68 -10.68 23.44
CA THR A 72 -4.79 -12.03 22.89
C THR A 72 -5.21 -13.08 23.90
N ASP A 73 -5.76 -12.67 25.07
CA ASP A 73 -6.26 -13.61 26.09
C ASP A 73 -7.38 -14.53 25.59
N THR A 74 -8.17 -14.07 24.62
CA THR A 74 -9.24 -14.84 23.99
C THR A 74 -9.17 -14.75 22.47
N PRO A 75 -9.59 -15.79 21.72
CA PRO A 75 -9.59 -15.75 20.26
C PRO A 75 -10.38 -14.57 19.68
N PHE A 76 -11.49 -14.18 20.30
CA PHE A 76 -12.29 -13.03 19.84
C PHE A 76 -11.53 -11.70 19.97
N LYS A 77 -10.84 -11.49 21.08
CA LYS A 77 -9.98 -10.31 21.24
C LYS A 77 -8.82 -10.32 20.24
N GLY A 78 -8.23 -11.49 19.98
CA GLY A 78 -7.21 -11.66 18.95
C GLY A 78 -7.70 -11.25 17.56
N LEU A 79 -8.92 -11.67 17.17
CA LEU A 79 -9.54 -11.30 15.91
C LEU A 79 -9.73 -9.78 15.80
N LEU A 80 -10.29 -9.16 16.85
CA LEU A 80 -10.47 -7.70 16.88
C LEU A 80 -9.14 -6.94 16.83
N PHE A 81 -8.13 -7.46 17.56
CA PHE A 81 -6.78 -6.88 17.51
C PHE A 81 -6.19 -6.96 16.11
N GLY A 82 -6.23 -8.14 15.47
CA GLY A 82 -5.72 -8.32 14.10
C GLY A 82 -6.41 -7.41 13.10
N MET A 83 -7.74 -7.27 13.19
CA MET A 83 -8.52 -6.37 12.35
C MET A 83 -8.14 -4.90 12.58
N GLY A 84 -8.12 -4.45 13.84
CA GLY A 84 -7.81 -3.06 14.19
C GLY A 84 -6.35 -2.69 13.89
N ALA A 85 -5.40 -3.56 14.22
CA ALA A 85 -3.98 -3.34 13.94
C ALA A 85 -3.72 -3.22 12.44
N THR A 86 -4.31 -4.12 11.64
CA THR A 86 -4.16 -4.08 10.17
C THR A 86 -4.86 -2.87 9.56
N PHE A 87 -6.04 -2.50 10.06
CA PHE A 87 -6.74 -1.28 9.64
C PHE A 87 -5.88 -0.02 9.85
N VAL A 88 -5.29 0.11 11.06
CA VAL A 88 -4.46 1.28 11.41
C VAL A 88 -3.14 1.27 10.66
N LEU A 89 -2.44 0.13 10.62
CA LEU A 89 -1.10 0.03 10.02
C LEU A 89 -1.13 -0.13 8.51
N GLN A 90 -2.28 -0.48 7.93
CA GLN A 90 -2.44 -0.81 6.51
C GLN A 90 -1.47 -1.91 6.03
N SER A 91 -0.98 -2.74 6.96
CA SER A 91 0.00 -3.81 6.71
C SER A 91 -0.40 -5.09 7.42
N SER A 92 -1.08 -5.98 6.69
CA SER A 92 -1.40 -7.33 7.19
C SER A 92 -0.15 -8.18 7.36
N THR A 93 0.86 -7.98 6.52
CA THR A 93 2.13 -8.72 6.57
C THR A 93 2.88 -8.44 7.87
N LEU A 94 2.99 -7.17 8.28
CA LEU A 94 3.65 -6.80 9.53
C LEU A 94 2.96 -7.45 10.73
N VAL A 95 1.62 -7.32 10.81
CA VAL A 95 0.83 -7.89 11.92
C VAL A 95 0.94 -9.41 11.93
N SER A 96 0.93 -10.06 10.77
CA SER A 96 1.07 -11.51 10.65
C SER A 96 2.45 -12.00 11.08
N LEU A 97 3.53 -11.35 10.63
CA LEU A 97 4.90 -11.70 11.02
C LEU A 97 5.12 -11.53 12.51
N LEU A 98 4.62 -10.43 13.08
CA LEU A 98 4.68 -10.21 14.52
C LEU A 98 3.91 -11.30 15.30
N THR A 99 2.71 -11.66 14.84
CA THR A 99 1.90 -12.72 15.43
C THR A 99 2.62 -14.07 15.40
N ILE A 100 3.25 -14.41 14.26
CA ILE A 100 4.04 -15.66 14.13
C ILE A 100 5.25 -15.64 15.06
N ALA A 101 5.93 -14.51 15.19
CA ALA A 101 7.06 -14.36 16.10
C ALA A 101 6.63 -14.59 17.57
N PHE A 102 5.51 -14.00 18.00
CA PHE A 102 4.98 -14.17 19.36
C PHE A 102 4.48 -15.59 19.61
N LEU A 103 3.85 -16.21 18.60
CA LEU A 103 3.42 -17.62 18.68
C LEU A 103 4.64 -18.54 18.82
N SER A 104 5.69 -18.32 18.04
CA SER A 104 6.93 -19.09 18.08
C SER A 104 7.68 -18.93 19.41
N ALA A 105 7.61 -17.75 20.02
CA ALA A 105 8.16 -17.46 21.33
C ALA A 105 7.30 -18.01 22.50
N GLY A 106 6.12 -18.59 22.20
CA GLY A 106 5.19 -19.10 23.23
C GLY A 106 4.49 -18.01 24.03
N LEU A 107 4.52 -16.74 23.57
CA LEU A 107 3.91 -15.61 24.26
C LEU A 107 2.40 -15.54 24.07
N ILE A 108 1.89 -16.13 23.00
CA ILE A 108 0.46 -16.23 22.70
C ILE A 108 0.09 -17.66 22.34
N GLY A 109 -1.14 -18.08 22.68
CA GLY A 109 -1.66 -19.40 22.33
C GLY A 109 -2.03 -19.52 20.85
N LEU A 110 -1.98 -20.75 20.32
CA LEU A 110 -2.26 -21.05 18.91
C LEU A 110 -3.64 -20.53 18.46
N GLY A 111 -4.68 -20.72 19.26
CA GLY A 111 -6.03 -20.26 18.94
C GLY A 111 -6.13 -18.74 18.82
N ALA A 112 -5.44 -18.00 19.69
CA ALA A 112 -5.38 -16.55 19.63
C ALA A 112 -4.56 -16.08 18.41
N GLY A 113 -3.43 -16.73 18.11
CA GLY A 113 -2.62 -16.43 16.94
C GLY A 113 -3.39 -16.62 15.63
N ILE A 114 -4.12 -17.74 15.47
CA ILE A 114 -4.98 -17.98 14.31
C ILE A 114 -6.07 -16.90 14.20
N ALA A 115 -6.68 -16.53 15.31
CA ALA A 115 -7.72 -15.51 15.34
C ALA A 115 -7.17 -14.13 14.92
N VAL A 116 -5.96 -13.76 15.35
CA VAL A 116 -5.28 -12.54 14.89
C VAL A 116 -5.08 -12.58 13.38
N LEU A 117 -4.57 -13.70 12.83
CA LEU A 117 -4.34 -13.85 11.38
C LEU A 117 -5.65 -13.75 10.58
N LEU A 118 -6.76 -14.31 11.06
CA LEU A 118 -8.07 -14.12 10.44
C LEU A 118 -8.51 -12.65 10.51
N GLY A 119 -8.26 -11.99 11.65
CA GLY A 119 -8.53 -10.57 11.84
C GLY A 119 -7.74 -9.69 10.85
N THR A 120 -6.47 -10.02 10.56
CA THR A 120 -5.66 -9.25 9.61
C THR A 120 -6.27 -9.24 8.20
N ASN A 121 -6.85 -10.36 7.76
CA ASN A 121 -7.52 -10.44 6.46
C ASN A 121 -8.77 -9.56 6.40
N LEU A 122 -9.56 -9.52 7.48
CA LEU A 122 -10.71 -8.62 7.60
C LEU A 122 -10.27 -7.15 7.63
N GLY A 123 -9.20 -6.85 8.38
CA GLY A 123 -8.63 -5.49 8.47
C GLY A 123 -8.11 -4.98 7.13
N ALA A 124 -7.49 -5.86 6.32
CA ALA A 124 -6.95 -5.49 5.02
C ALA A 124 -8.04 -4.99 4.03
N THR A 125 -9.26 -5.53 4.12
CA THR A 125 -10.37 -5.08 3.25
C THR A 125 -10.88 -3.69 3.59
N SER A 126 -10.66 -3.22 4.81
CA SER A 126 -11.17 -1.92 5.28
C SER A 126 -10.56 -0.73 4.54
N GLY A 127 -9.31 -0.82 4.09
CA GLY A 127 -8.65 0.21 3.30
C GLY A 127 -9.37 0.47 1.97
N ILE A 128 -9.85 -0.57 1.32
CA ILE A 128 -10.60 -0.48 0.06
C ILE A 128 -11.94 0.24 0.28
N TRP A 129 -12.64 -0.06 1.38
CA TRP A 129 -13.89 0.61 1.74
C TRP A 129 -13.69 2.10 2.01
N LEU A 130 -12.61 2.48 2.72
CA LEU A 130 -12.27 3.89 2.93
C LEU A 130 -12.01 4.62 1.62
N LEU A 131 -11.26 3.99 0.70
CA LEU A 131 -10.99 4.56 -0.61
C LEU A 131 -12.26 4.71 -1.45
N ALA A 132 -13.15 3.71 -1.43
CA ALA A 132 -14.42 3.76 -2.14
C ALA A 132 -15.33 4.88 -1.63
N LEU A 133 -15.40 5.08 -0.33
CA LEU A 133 -16.18 6.16 0.29
C LEU A 133 -15.58 7.54 0.00
N ALA A 134 -14.25 7.69 0.11
CA ALA A 134 -13.57 8.95 -0.16
C ALA A 134 -13.65 9.35 -1.64
N GLY A 135 -13.67 8.36 -2.55
CA GLY A 135 -13.66 8.60 -4.00
C GLY A 135 -14.96 9.16 -4.59
N GLN A 136 -16.07 9.10 -3.85
CA GLN A 136 -17.39 9.40 -4.44
C GLN A 136 -17.77 10.88 -4.48
N ASN A 137 -17.31 11.72 -3.54
CA ASN A 137 -17.93 13.03 -3.31
C ASN A 137 -16.97 14.23 -3.19
N ILE A 138 -15.66 14.06 -3.32
CA ILE A 138 -14.69 15.14 -3.13
C ILE A 138 -13.74 15.19 -4.32
N SER A 139 -13.46 16.40 -4.84
CA SER A 139 -12.30 16.65 -5.68
C SER A 139 -11.05 16.43 -4.79
N LEU A 140 -10.52 15.20 -4.84
CA LEU A 140 -9.46 14.74 -3.95
C LEU A 140 -8.19 15.59 -4.08
N SER A 141 -7.97 16.18 -5.27
CA SER A 141 -6.82 17.07 -5.55
C SER A 141 -6.78 18.31 -4.65
N VAL A 142 -7.93 18.89 -4.31
CA VAL A 142 -7.97 20.10 -3.46
C VAL A 142 -7.43 19.81 -2.05
N VAL A 143 -7.68 18.61 -1.54
CA VAL A 143 -7.23 18.18 -0.20
C VAL A 143 -5.80 17.64 -0.26
N ALA A 144 -5.39 17.07 -1.40
CA ALA A 144 -4.08 16.46 -1.58
C ALA A 144 -2.91 17.44 -1.39
N LEU A 145 -3.01 18.64 -2.01
CA LEU A 145 -1.94 19.63 -1.95
C LEU A 145 -1.64 20.14 -0.54
N PRO A 146 -2.64 20.55 0.28
CA PRO A 146 -2.41 20.88 1.68
C PRO A 146 -1.80 19.74 2.49
N LEU A 147 -2.28 18.49 2.27
CA LEU A 147 -1.74 17.32 2.99
C LEU A 147 -0.28 17.08 2.66
N LEU A 148 0.12 17.21 1.39
CA LEU A 148 1.52 17.09 0.98
C LEU A 148 2.37 18.20 1.61
N PHE A 149 1.90 19.46 1.58
CA PHE A 149 2.62 20.59 2.16
C PHE A 149 2.84 20.40 3.66
N PHE A 150 1.77 20.14 4.42
CA PHE A 150 1.88 19.92 5.87
C PHE A 150 2.63 18.64 6.20
N GLY A 151 2.52 17.60 5.38
CA GLY A 151 3.26 16.36 5.53
C GLY A 151 4.77 16.56 5.42
N VAL A 152 5.21 17.31 4.40
CA VAL A 152 6.62 17.69 4.25
C VAL A 152 7.09 18.55 5.43
N LEU A 153 6.31 19.56 5.81
CA LEU A 153 6.64 20.43 6.92
C LEU A 153 6.79 19.66 8.24
N ALA A 154 5.83 18.75 8.53
CA ALA A 154 5.87 17.90 9.72
C ALA A 154 7.11 17.00 9.74
N SER A 155 7.62 16.56 8.60
CA SER A 155 8.80 15.68 8.50
C SER A 155 10.10 16.35 9.02
N PHE A 156 10.13 17.67 9.18
CA PHE A 156 11.26 18.38 9.76
C PHE A 156 11.25 18.39 11.31
N PHE A 157 10.16 18.00 11.96
CA PHE A 157 9.99 18.05 13.41
C PHE A 157 10.27 16.70 14.10
N GLY A 158 11.54 16.30 14.18
CA GLY A 158 11.96 15.11 14.93
C GLY A 158 11.39 13.79 14.40
N ASP A 159 11.55 12.70 15.16
CA ASP A 159 11.19 11.37 14.65
C ASP A 159 9.68 11.11 14.62
N THR A 160 8.95 11.63 15.59
CA THR A 160 7.48 11.59 15.59
C THR A 160 6.91 12.41 14.45
N GLY A 161 7.46 13.61 14.20
CA GLY A 161 7.07 14.45 13.08
C GLY A 161 7.33 13.78 11.72
N LYS A 162 8.46 13.08 11.58
CA LYS A 162 8.77 12.29 10.38
C LYS A 162 7.73 11.17 10.13
N ALA A 163 7.31 10.48 11.19
CA ALA A 163 6.33 9.41 11.08
C ALA A 163 4.96 9.94 10.63
N PHE A 164 4.45 10.98 11.30
CA PHE A 164 3.18 11.61 10.92
C PHE A 164 3.26 12.33 9.58
N GLY A 165 4.35 13.03 9.31
CA GLY A 165 4.58 13.71 8.04
C GLY A 165 4.56 12.73 6.87
N ARG A 166 5.17 11.55 7.04
CA ARG A 166 5.17 10.50 6.03
C ARG A 166 3.78 9.92 5.78
N ALA A 167 2.99 9.71 6.84
CA ALA A 167 1.60 9.26 6.71
C ALA A 167 0.73 10.31 5.99
N LEU A 168 0.86 11.61 6.34
CA LEU A 168 0.15 12.70 5.67
C LEU A 168 0.53 12.82 4.18
N MET A 169 1.83 12.76 3.88
CA MET A 169 2.29 12.73 2.48
C MET A 169 1.72 11.54 1.72
N GLY A 170 1.68 10.38 2.36
CA GLY A 170 1.11 9.18 1.76
C GLY A 170 -0.36 9.34 1.38
N ILE A 171 -1.18 9.92 2.25
CA ILE A 171 -2.59 10.24 1.96
C ILE A 171 -2.69 11.21 0.78
N GLY A 172 -1.86 12.26 0.77
CA GLY A 172 -1.81 13.21 -0.34
C GLY A 172 -1.45 12.56 -1.67
N PHE A 173 -0.43 11.69 -1.69
CA PHE A 173 -0.06 10.95 -2.90
C PHE A 173 -1.14 9.97 -3.37
N ILE A 174 -1.85 9.30 -2.45
CA ILE A 174 -2.99 8.45 -2.81
C ILE A 174 -4.05 9.28 -3.54
N PHE A 175 -4.40 10.46 -3.04
CA PHE A 175 -5.40 11.31 -3.65
C PHE A 175 -4.97 11.79 -5.05
N VAL A 176 -3.72 12.24 -5.19
CA VAL A 176 -3.16 12.60 -6.51
C VAL A 176 -3.17 11.40 -7.47
N GLY A 177 -2.78 10.23 -6.97
CA GLY A 177 -2.76 8.99 -7.75
C GLY A 177 -4.14 8.59 -8.25
N ILE A 178 -5.18 8.65 -7.38
CA ILE A 178 -6.57 8.35 -7.75
C ILE A 178 -7.06 9.31 -8.83
N ASP A 179 -6.80 10.62 -8.70
CA ASP A 179 -7.23 11.60 -9.69
C ASP A 179 -6.53 11.38 -11.05
N ALA A 180 -5.24 11.06 -11.04
CA ALA A 180 -4.51 10.73 -12.27
C ALA A 180 -5.05 9.45 -12.93
N ILE A 181 -5.40 8.43 -12.13
CA ILE A 181 -6.02 7.20 -12.64
C ILE A 181 -7.39 7.50 -13.26
N LYS A 182 -8.23 8.32 -12.59
CA LYS A 182 -9.54 8.73 -13.12
C LYS A 182 -9.41 9.45 -14.45
N LEU A 183 -8.47 10.40 -14.57
CA LEU A 183 -8.21 11.11 -15.82
C LEU A 183 -7.78 10.15 -16.93
N GLY A 184 -6.84 9.24 -16.64
CA GLY A 184 -6.39 8.24 -17.60
C GLY A 184 -7.53 7.34 -18.10
N PHE A 185 -8.44 6.90 -17.20
CA PHE A 185 -9.63 6.14 -17.60
C PHE A 185 -10.60 6.97 -18.43
N THR A 186 -10.81 8.24 -18.10
CA THR A 186 -11.71 9.13 -18.87
C THR A 186 -11.18 9.33 -20.30
N ASP A 187 -9.88 9.54 -20.43
CA ASP A 187 -9.22 9.70 -21.73
C ASP A 187 -9.24 8.39 -22.55
N MET A 188 -9.16 7.21 -21.88
CA MET A 188 -9.34 5.91 -22.54
C MET A 188 -10.81 5.62 -22.85
N GLY A 189 -11.74 6.02 -21.98
CA GLY A 189 -13.18 5.80 -22.13
C GLY A 189 -13.80 6.52 -23.33
N GLY A 190 -13.16 7.62 -23.78
CA GLY A 190 -13.49 8.23 -25.07
C GLY A 190 -13.16 7.34 -26.29
N ALA A 191 -12.32 6.32 -26.09
CA ALA A 191 -11.97 5.33 -27.12
C ALA A 191 -12.73 3.99 -26.97
N VAL A 192 -13.35 3.73 -25.81
CA VAL A 192 -14.11 2.50 -25.50
C VAL A 192 -15.50 2.88 -25.04
N ASP A 193 -16.45 2.83 -25.96
CA ASP A 193 -17.87 3.11 -25.67
C ASP A 193 -18.48 1.92 -24.91
N PHE A 194 -18.49 1.99 -23.58
CA PHE A 194 -19.09 0.98 -22.71
C PHE A 194 -20.62 0.89 -22.82
N THR A 195 -21.27 1.82 -23.53
CA THR A 195 -22.72 1.79 -23.75
C THR A 195 -23.15 0.65 -24.68
N GLN A 196 -22.22 0.05 -25.43
CA GLN A 196 -22.51 -1.09 -26.32
C GLN A 196 -22.43 -2.46 -25.62
N LEU A 197 -22.10 -2.52 -24.33
CA LEU A 197 -22.00 -3.76 -23.55
C LEU A 197 -23.28 -4.12 -22.77
N HIS A 198 -24.39 -3.44 -23.04
CA HIS A 198 -25.69 -3.86 -22.55
C HIS A 198 -26.31 -4.88 -23.54
N VAL A 199 -26.01 -6.17 -23.31
CA VAL A 199 -26.82 -7.31 -23.74
C VAL A 199 -27.44 -7.93 -22.53
#